data_f978a3c10d57a7eb892296ae007ac811
#
_entry.id   f978a3c10d57a7eb892296ae007ac811
#
_cell.length_a   1.000
_cell.length_b   1.000
_cell.length_c   1.000
_cell.angle_alpha   90.00
_cell.angle_beta   90.00
_cell.angle_gamma   90.00
#
_symmetry.space_group_name_H-M   'P 1'
#
loop_
_entity.id
_entity.type
_entity.pdbx_description
1 polymer ?
#
loop_
_entity_poly.entity_id
_entity_poly.type
_entity_poly.pdbx_seq_one_letter_code
_entity_poly.pdbx_strand_id
1 'polypeptide(L)'
;MIHLKAYDVEILPNFFSIVIVDVNDYLNKFRTACVTNKKGKQEPVPLVQVYSVKEIKEKLAEVKCKKFYITDTDDSQLLQMVAYINHMKYIDENCVPHISHMYGYNSMSYDKLMVAGLLAFFNTVNTTKELITKLYELSKKIIELQDNPELAKNDYVLKSLKTFQLPYKDVDIMRIFALNKVGKGTDANGNTIFYGKSLKQTSINLQWYELLEHELPPISDADRHYYDQLPRYRGLQLHELNKLIDKWDRYMIDEWIPDVMHYNANDVFIVCEMMRLYTDEVKLRYQITKSYEVDVLNSSRSNMADRLFEKFYSEFSGLKPFQWKGKHTQRTVMSFKRIILPFIEFKTPELQLLLAEMKKTSVTSLGKDSFKKEIKLGNLVYTIATGGLHSQDIPRELKSNIECIDSSTGELEWSNFTNDSYVYVHFDISDAVPN
;
A
#
# COMPACT_ATOMS: atom_id res chain seq x y z
N MET A 1 -25.30 -4.46 9.31
CA MET A 1 -24.90 -4.50 7.88
C MET A 1 -23.58 -3.80 7.71
N ILE A 2 -22.70 -4.23 6.77
CA ILE A 2 -21.39 -3.61 6.53
C ILE A 2 -21.47 -2.81 5.24
N HIS A 3 -21.07 -1.54 5.29
CA HIS A 3 -20.95 -0.65 4.14
C HIS A 3 -19.48 -0.49 3.77
N LEU A 4 -19.12 -0.78 2.52
CA LEU A 4 -17.75 -0.66 2.03
C LEU A 4 -17.57 0.72 1.42
N LYS A 5 -16.59 1.44 1.92
CA LYS A 5 -16.21 2.77 1.42
C LYS A 5 -14.70 2.82 1.19
N ALA A 6 -14.26 3.59 0.21
CA ALA A 6 -12.85 3.95 0.05
C ALA A 6 -12.68 5.43 0.40
N TYR A 7 -11.51 5.80 0.93
CA TYR A 7 -11.25 7.18 1.33
C TYR A 7 -9.77 7.54 1.24
N ASP A 8 -9.53 8.83 1.14
CA ASP A 8 -8.23 9.44 1.21
C ASP A 8 -8.33 10.85 1.80
N VAL A 9 -7.23 11.37 2.36
CA VAL A 9 -7.17 12.65 3.07
C VAL A 9 -5.99 13.47 2.54
N GLU A 10 -6.27 14.73 2.17
CA GLU A 10 -5.24 15.70 1.83
C GLU A 10 -5.18 16.83 2.84
N ILE A 11 -3.98 17.19 3.24
CA ILE A 11 -3.73 18.27 4.18
C ILE A 11 -2.62 19.20 3.69
N LEU A 12 -2.89 20.48 3.72
CA LEU A 12 -1.96 21.56 3.40
C LEU A 12 -2.03 22.60 4.51
N PRO A 13 -1.12 23.57 4.58
CA PRO A 13 -1.07 24.54 5.68
C PRO A 13 -2.37 25.27 5.98
N ASN A 14 -3.20 25.48 4.95
CA ASN A 14 -4.47 26.20 5.04
C ASN A 14 -5.66 25.44 4.44
N PHE A 15 -5.50 24.12 4.22
CA PHE A 15 -6.50 23.31 3.57
C PHE A 15 -6.52 21.89 4.16
N PHE A 16 -7.71 21.37 4.33
CA PHE A 16 -7.94 19.96 4.66
C PHE A 16 -9.09 19.42 3.83
N SER A 17 -8.91 18.24 3.26
CA SER A 17 -9.98 17.54 2.55
C SER A 17 -10.06 16.08 2.89
N ILE A 18 -11.23 15.51 2.66
CA ILE A 18 -11.48 14.08 2.65
C ILE A 18 -12.43 13.73 1.52
N VAL A 19 -12.05 12.72 0.76
CA VAL A 19 -12.91 12.14 -0.27
C VAL A 19 -13.32 10.74 0.15
N ILE A 20 -14.60 10.41 0.00
CA ILE A 20 -15.18 9.13 0.41
C ILE A 20 -16.06 8.61 -0.72
N VAL A 21 -15.71 7.44 -1.26
CA VAL A 21 -16.41 6.78 -2.36
C VAL A 21 -17.16 5.55 -1.85
N ASP A 22 -18.37 5.34 -2.33
CA ASP A 22 -19.13 4.10 -2.10
C ASP A 22 -18.58 2.97 -2.99
N VAL A 23 -17.88 2.03 -2.38
CA VAL A 23 -17.24 0.92 -3.10
C VAL A 23 -18.27 0.02 -3.77
N ASN A 24 -19.43 -0.22 -3.14
CA ASN A 24 -20.45 -1.08 -3.74
C ASN A 24 -21.03 -0.43 -5.02
N ASP A 25 -21.21 0.88 -5.01
CA ASP A 25 -21.66 1.61 -6.20
C ASP A 25 -20.60 1.56 -7.31
N TYR A 26 -19.32 1.76 -6.98
CA TYR A 26 -18.22 1.58 -7.91
C TYR A 26 -18.18 0.17 -8.52
N LEU A 27 -18.22 -0.86 -7.68
CA LEU A 27 -18.22 -2.26 -8.13
C LEU A 27 -19.39 -2.57 -9.06
N ASN A 28 -20.58 -2.01 -8.80
CA ASN A 28 -21.75 -2.18 -9.64
C ASN A 28 -21.58 -1.49 -11.00
N LYS A 29 -21.04 -0.29 -11.04
CA LYS A 29 -20.79 0.46 -12.29
C LYS A 29 -19.81 -0.25 -13.22
N PHE A 30 -18.80 -0.91 -12.66
CA PHE A 30 -17.72 -1.56 -13.41
C PHE A 30 -17.77 -3.11 -13.38
N ARG A 31 -18.91 -3.70 -12.98
CA ARG A 31 -19.06 -5.16 -12.86
C ARG A 31 -18.84 -5.92 -14.17
N THR A 32 -19.08 -5.28 -15.31
CA THR A 32 -18.93 -5.88 -16.65
C THR A 32 -17.49 -5.83 -17.18
N ALA A 33 -16.55 -5.15 -16.47
CA ALA A 33 -15.13 -5.15 -16.84
C ALA A 33 -14.46 -6.46 -16.41
N CYS A 34 -14.87 -7.55 -17.08
CA CYS A 34 -14.41 -8.92 -16.83
C CYS A 34 -14.18 -9.65 -18.15
N VAL A 35 -13.29 -10.65 -18.11
CA VAL A 35 -13.09 -11.62 -19.20
C VAL A 35 -13.41 -13.02 -18.69
N THR A 36 -13.88 -13.89 -19.59
CA THR A 36 -14.11 -15.28 -19.24
C THR A 36 -12.83 -16.08 -19.45
N ASN A 37 -12.28 -16.63 -18.37
CA ASN A 37 -11.09 -17.46 -18.44
C ASN A 37 -11.39 -18.84 -19.08
N LYS A 38 -10.32 -19.63 -19.33
CA LYS A 38 -10.43 -20.97 -19.94
C LYS A 38 -11.31 -21.96 -19.14
N LYS A 39 -11.57 -21.66 -17.87
CA LYS A 39 -12.44 -22.48 -16.99
C LYS A 39 -13.88 -21.97 -16.93
N GLY A 40 -14.25 -20.96 -17.75
CA GLY A 40 -15.58 -20.36 -17.76
C GLY A 40 -15.84 -19.37 -16.60
N LYS A 41 -14.84 -19.06 -15.77
CA LYS A 41 -14.99 -18.09 -14.67
C LYS A 41 -14.78 -16.68 -15.19
N GLN A 42 -15.65 -15.75 -14.75
CA GLN A 42 -15.46 -14.31 -14.98
C GLN A 42 -14.36 -13.79 -14.08
N GLU A 43 -13.33 -13.20 -14.68
CA GLU A 43 -12.21 -12.57 -13.97
C GLU A 43 -12.17 -11.07 -14.30
N PRO A 44 -12.06 -10.21 -13.28
CA PRO A 44 -11.98 -8.77 -13.50
C PRO A 44 -10.67 -8.41 -14.20
N VAL A 45 -10.74 -7.48 -15.14
CA VAL A 45 -9.58 -6.97 -15.89
C VAL A 45 -9.48 -5.44 -15.72
N PRO A 46 -8.32 -4.83 -15.93
CA PRO A 46 -8.15 -3.36 -15.93
C PRO A 46 -9.20 -2.68 -16.81
N LEU A 47 -9.71 -1.53 -16.34
CA LEU A 47 -10.82 -0.83 -17.03
C LEU A 47 -10.46 -0.44 -18.46
N VAL A 48 -9.22 -0.04 -18.72
CA VAL A 48 -8.73 0.35 -20.06
C VAL A 48 -8.75 -0.79 -21.10
N GLN A 49 -8.90 -2.02 -20.64
CA GLN A 49 -9.06 -3.18 -21.55
C GLN A 49 -10.50 -3.35 -22.04
N VAL A 50 -11.46 -2.67 -21.43
CA VAL A 50 -12.91 -2.82 -21.73
C VAL A 50 -13.56 -1.51 -22.15
N TYR A 51 -13.10 -0.39 -21.58
CA TYR A 51 -13.68 0.93 -21.80
C TYR A 51 -12.64 1.91 -22.34
N SER A 52 -13.09 2.86 -23.15
CA SER A 52 -12.31 4.05 -23.47
C SER A 52 -12.12 4.95 -22.25
N VAL A 53 -11.10 5.79 -22.24
CA VAL A 53 -10.87 6.78 -21.16
C VAL A 53 -12.09 7.68 -20.95
N LYS A 54 -12.79 8.07 -22.04
CA LYS A 54 -14.00 8.88 -21.94
C LYS A 54 -15.11 8.16 -21.20
N GLU A 55 -15.39 6.90 -21.55
CA GLU A 55 -16.41 6.08 -20.87
C GLU A 55 -16.06 5.83 -19.40
N ILE A 56 -14.77 5.65 -19.08
CA ILE A 56 -14.32 5.52 -17.69
C ILE A 56 -14.66 6.80 -16.92
N LYS A 57 -14.29 7.97 -17.44
CA LYS A 57 -14.56 9.27 -16.80
C LYS A 57 -16.05 9.53 -16.62
N GLU A 58 -16.87 9.23 -17.62
CA GLU A 58 -18.34 9.36 -17.55
C GLU A 58 -18.92 8.45 -16.45
N LYS A 59 -18.52 7.18 -16.40
CA LYS A 59 -18.96 6.24 -15.36
C LYS A 59 -18.49 6.65 -13.95
N LEU A 60 -17.26 7.15 -13.80
CA LEU A 60 -16.73 7.62 -12.52
C LEU A 60 -17.50 8.84 -11.99
N ALA A 61 -17.93 9.75 -12.88
CA ALA A 61 -18.74 10.91 -12.53
C ALA A 61 -20.09 10.52 -11.91
N GLU A 62 -20.62 9.34 -12.23
CA GLU A 62 -21.88 8.82 -11.69
C GLU A 62 -21.71 8.04 -10.38
N VAL A 63 -20.48 7.70 -9.97
CA VAL A 63 -20.23 6.96 -8.73
C VAL A 63 -20.53 7.85 -7.53
N LYS A 64 -21.21 7.28 -6.53
CA LYS A 64 -21.50 7.97 -5.28
C LYS A 64 -20.20 8.33 -4.54
N CYS A 65 -19.85 9.61 -4.64
CA CYS A 65 -18.66 10.18 -4.06
C CYS A 65 -19.04 11.38 -3.18
N LYS A 66 -18.56 11.40 -1.95
CA LYS A 66 -18.63 12.55 -1.05
C LYS A 66 -17.27 13.22 -1.00
N LYS A 67 -17.26 14.50 -1.31
CA LYS A 67 -16.07 15.34 -1.31
C LYS A 67 -16.30 16.45 -0.29
N PHE A 68 -15.46 16.51 0.72
CA PHE A 68 -15.49 17.56 1.73
C PHE A 68 -14.14 18.25 1.77
N TYR A 69 -14.16 19.56 1.90
CA TYR A 69 -12.97 20.34 2.18
C TYR A 69 -13.28 21.50 3.13
N ILE A 70 -12.27 21.99 3.80
CA ILE A 70 -12.27 23.21 4.59
C ILE A 70 -10.98 23.96 4.35
N THR A 71 -11.05 25.28 4.45
CA THR A 71 -9.88 26.15 4.41
C THR A 71 -9.80 26.96 5.71
N ASP A 72 -8.73 27.69 5.91
CA ASP A 72 -8.60 28.61 7.05
C ASP A 72 -9.62 29.77 7.02
N THR A 73 -10.27 30.00 5.87
CA THR A 73 -11.29 31.07 5.65
C THR A 73 -12.68 30.53 5.31
N ASP A 74 -12.82 29.24 4.94
CA ASP A 74 -14.11 28.62 4.63
C ASP A 74 -14.29 27.31 5.42
N ASP A 75 -15.22 27.33 6.36
CA ASP A 75 -15.59 26.18 7.20
C ASP A 75 -17.02 25.66 6.93
N SER A 76 -17.64 26.12 5.84
CA SER A 76 -19.04 25.82 5.52
C SER A 76 -19.36 24.33 5.50
N GLN A 77 -18.38 23.47 5.20
CA GLN A 77 -18.54 22.01 5.13
C GLN A 77 -18.10 21.27 6.41
N LEU A 78 -17.47 21.96 7.39
CA LEU A 78 -16.86 21.29 8.55
C LEU A 78 -17.85 20.46 9.35
N LEU A 79 -18.98 21.05 9.73
CA LEU A 79 -20.01 20.36 10.52
C LEU A 79 -20.60 19.17 9.75
N GLN A 80 -20.84 19.35 8.45
CA GLN A 80 -21.36 18.27 7.60
C GLN A 80 -20.36 17.14 7.45
N MET A 81 -19.07 17.45 7.29
CA MET A 81 -17.98 16.48 7.21
C MET A 81 -17.90 15.64 8.50
N VAL A 82 -17.82 16.31 9.64
CA VAL A 82 -17.75 15.66 10.97
C VAL A 82 -18.99 14.81 11.24
N ALA A 83 -20.17 15.32 10.93
CA ALA A 83 -21.44 14.60 11.07
C ALA A 83 -21.45 13.36 10.16
N TYR A 84 -21.03 13.48 8.91
CA TYR A 84 -20.96 12.36 7.97
C TYR A 84 -20.01 11.25 8.46
N ILE A 85 -18.82 11.63 8.96
CA ILE A 85 -17.85 10.67 9.52
C ILE A 85 -18.46 9.99 10.75
N ASN A 86 -19.05 10.73 11.68
CA ASN A 86 -19.64 10.17 12.88
C ASN A 86 -20.82 9.22 12.58
N HIS A 87 -21.52 9.44 11.47
CA HIS A 87 -22.64 8.57 11.02
C HIS A 87 -22.18 7.27 10.34
N MET A 88 -20.88 7.01 10.22
CA MET A 88 -20.34 5.75 9.67
C MET A 88 -20.64 4.52 10.54
N LYS A 89 -21.04 4.73 11.81
CA LYS A 89 -21.53 3.69 12.70
C LYS A 89 -22.84 4.17 13.30
N TYR A 90 -23.91 3.45 13.05
CA TYR A 90 -25.23 3.76 13.61
C TYR A 90 -26.06 2.49 13.82
N ILE A 91 -27.12 2.61 14.58
CA ILE A 91 -28.14 1.57 14.77
C ILE A 91 -29.39 2.07 14.05
N ASP A 92 -29.95 1.25 13.18
CA ASP A 92 -31.18 1.59 12.47
C ASP A 92 -32.43 1.44 13.35
N GLU A 93 -33.59 1.81 12.80
CA GLU A 93 -34.89 1.71 13.46
C GLU A 93 -35.30 0.28 13.85
N ASN A 94 -34.68 -0.73 13.20
CA ASN A 94 -34.89 -2.14 13.52
C ASN A 94 -33.85 -2.67 14.51
N CYS A 95 -33.11 -1.81 15.18
CA CYS A 95 -32.03 -2.14 16.11
C CYS A 95 -30.87 -2.93 15.45
N VAL A 96 -30.69 -2.84 14.13
CA VAL A 96 -29.58 -3.48 13.43
C VAL A 96 -28.37 -2.55 13.43
N PRO A 97 -27.22 -2.98 13.93
CA PRO A 97 -26.01 -2.18 13.89
C PRO A 97 -25.43 -2.13 12.46
N HIS A 98 -25.19 -0.92 11.99
CA HIS A 98 -24.49 -0.63 10.75
C HIS A 98 -23.10 -0.08 11.05
N ILE A 99 -22.09 -0.57 10.34
CA ILE A 99 -20.73 -0.07 10.43
C ILE A 99 -20.14 0.03 9.03
N SER A 100 -19.49 1.14 8.76
CA SER A 100 -18.71 1.30 7.54
C SER A 100 -17.31 0.75 7.74
N HIS A 101 -16.82 0.02 6.74
CA HIS A 101 -15.42 -0.33 6.61
C HIS A 101 -14.81 0.60 5.57
N MET A 102 -13.87 1.43 6.01
CA MET A 102 -13.21 2.42 5.18
C MET A 102 -11.86 1.91 4.75
N TYR A 103 -11.67 1.80 3.45
CA TYR A 103 -10.46 1.33 2.79
C TYR A 103 -9.62 2.51 2.34
N GLY A 104 -8.38 2.57 2.81
CA GLY A 104 -7.40 3.55 2.34
C GLY A 104 -6.09 2.89 1.95
N TYR A 105 -5.22 3.62 1.28
CA TYR A 105 -3.88 3.18 0.93
C TYR A 105 -2.88 3.74 1.94
N ASN A 106 -2.19 2.90 2.68
CA ASN A 106 -1.33 3.27 3.82
C ASN A 106 -2.11 4.00 4.94
N SER A 107 -3.42 3.84 4.96
CA SER A 107 -4.32 4.61 5.84
C SER A 107 -4.02 4.46 7.32
N MET A 108 -3.61 3.26 7.77
CA MET A 108 -3.25 3.03 9.18
C MET A 108 -2.02 3.84 9.64
N SER A 109 -1.19 4.27 8.70
CA SER A 109 0.02 5.04 9.00
C SER A 109 -0.21 6.55 8.87
N TYR A 110 -1.25 7.00 8.14
CA TYR A 110 -1.49 8.41 7.87
C TYR A 110 -2.97 8.79 7.96
N ASP A 111 -3.83 8.45 6.99
CA ASP A 111 -5.20 8.96 6.88
C ASP A 111 -6.05 8.71 8.11
N LYS A 112 -5.96 7.51 8.66
CA LYS A 112 -6.62 7.15 9.92
C LYS A 112 -6.25 8.10 11.06
N LEU A 113 -4.97 8.46 11.16
CA LEU A 113 -4.48 9.37 12.20
C LEU A 113 -4.95 10.79 11.96
N MET A 114 -5.03 11.21 10.70
CA MET A 114 -5.56 12.53 10.31
C MET A 114 -7.05 12.65 10.64
N VAL A 115 -7.85 11.64 10.33
CA VAL A 115 -9.28 11.63 10.69
C VAL A 115 -9.46 11.55 12.21
N ALA A 116 -8.65 10.76 12.92
CA ALA A 116 -8.67 10.74 14.38
C ALA A 116 -8.30 12.10 14.98
N GLY A 117 -7.30 12.78 14.40
CA GLY A 117 -6.90 14.15 14.75
C GLY A 117 -8.04 15.16 14.52
N LEU A 118 -8.69 15.10 13.35
CA LEU A 118 -9.84 15.93 13.04
C LEU A 118 -10.92 15.80 14.12
N LEU A 119 -11.34 14.59 14.43
CA LEU A 119 -12.40 14.34 15.43
C LEU A 119 -11.97 14.70 16.87
N ALA A 120 -10.70 14.48 17.21
CA ALA A 120 -10.17 14.81 18.53
C ALA A 120 -10.01 16.32 18.74
N PHE A 121 -9.56 17.05 17.71
CA PHE A 121 -9.29 18.48 17.82
C PHE A 121 -10.54 19.33 17.60
N PHE A 122 -11.50 18.86 16.81
CA PHE A 122 -12.71 19.60 16.45
C PHE A 122 -13.41 20.29 17.64
N ASN A 123 -13.53 19.60 18.78
CA ASN A 123 -14.17 20.14 19.97
C ASN A 123 -13.20 20.90 20.91
N THR A 124 -11.93 21.04 20.55
CA THR A 124 -10.90 21.62 21.43
C THR A 124 -10.33 22.92 20.88
N VAL A 125 -10.73 23.33 19.68
CA VAL A 125 -10.30 24.56 19.00
C VAL A 125 -11.44 25.53 18.89
N ASN A 126 -11.11 26.83 18.77
CA ASN A 126 -12.10 27.88 18.64
C ASN A 126 -12.36 28.31 17.20
N THR A 127 -11.42 28.01 16.31
CA THR A 127 -11.50 28.43 14.89
C THR A 127 -11.06 27.32 13.95
N THR A 128 -11.57 27.34 12.74
CA THR A 128 -11.16 26.40 11.67
C THR A 128 -9.70 26.56 11.30
N LYS A 129 -9.18 27.79 11.32
CA LYS A 129 -7.76 28.06 11.12
C LYS A 129 -6.90 27.33 12.16
N GLU A 130 -7.25 27.39 13.44
CA GLU A 130 -6.56 26.66 14.50
C GLU A 130 -6.65 25.15 14.28
N LEU A 131 -7.80 24.64 13.85
CA LEU A 131 -8.00 23.22 13.54
C LEU A 131 -7.05 22.77 12.42
N ILE A 132 -7.03 23.46 11.30
CA ILE A 132 -6.18 23.13 10.15
C ILE A 132 -4.71 23.22 10.54
N THR A 133 -4.29 24.26 11.28
CA THR A 133 -2.92 24.39 11.78
C THR A 133 -2.50 23.17 12.61
N LYS A 134 -3.33 22.75 13.57
CA LYS A 134 -3.05 21.54 14.38
C LYS A 134 -3.00 20.26 13.54
N LEU A 135 -3.88 20.14 12.55
CA LEU A 135 -3.87 18.99 11.63
C LEU A 135 -2.61 18.99 10.76
N TYR A 136 -2.19 20.14 10.27
CA TYR A 136 -0.98 20.25 9.47
C TYR A 136 0.29 19.95 10.29
N GLU A 137 0.37 20.44 11.52
CA GLU A 137 1.45 20.08 12.46
C GLU A 137 1.45 18.58 12.77
N LEU A 138 0.27 17.97 12.95
CA LEU A 138 0.13 16.53 13.10
C LEU A 138 0.64 15.78 11.87
N SER A 139 0.31 16.24 10.67
CA SER A 139 0.80 15.66 9.41
C SER A 139 2.32 15.69 9.33
N LYS A 140 2.94 16.85 9.54
CA LYS A 140 4.42 16.99 9.59
C LYS A 140 5.03 15.99 10.57
N LYS A 141 4.48 15.92 11.77
CA LYS A 141 4.95 15.03 12.81
C LYS A 141 4.82 13.55 12.43
N ILE A 142 3.72 13.15 11.79
CA ILE A 142 3.53 11.78 11.32
C ILE A 142 4.61 11.45 10.28
N ILE A 143 4.85 12.34 9.31
CA ILE A 143 5.84 12.14 8.24
C ILE A 143 7.25 12.03 8.83
N GLU A 144 7.67 12.95 9.69
CA GLU A 144 8.98 12.93 10.35
C GLU A 144 9.22 11.65 11.15
N LEU A 145 8.19 11.13 11.82
CA LEU A 145 8.28 9.95 12.66
C LEU A 145 8.15 8.63 11.89
N GLN A 146 7.73 8.64 10.61
CA GLN A 146 7.74 7.45 9.78
C GLN A 146 9.15 6.89 9.60
N ASP A 147 10.14 7.75 9.50
CA ASP A 147 11.54 7.38 9.34
C ASP A 147 12.22 7.02 10.68
N ASN A 148 11.57 7.33 11.81
CA ASN A 148 12.08 7.09 13.15
C ASN A 148 11.11 6.29 14.04
N PRO A 149 10.95 4.96 13.80
CA PRO A 149 9.96 4.13 14.50
C PRO A 149 10.09 4.11 16.03
N GLU A 150 11.31 4.26 16.56
CA GLU A 150 11.55 4.31 18.01
C GLU A 150 11.03 5.59 18.64
N LEU A 151 11.19 6.74 17.97
CA LEU A 151 10.61 8.01 18.41
C LEU A 151 9.10 7.98 18.31
N ALA A 152 8.57 7.42 17.22
CA ALA A 152 7.12 7.27 17.01
C ALA A 152 6.45 6.43 18.11
N LYS A 153 7.13 5.40 18.65
CA LYS A 153 6.62 4.59 19.75
C LYS A 153 6.49 5.37 21.07
N ASN A 154 7.27 6.42 21.25
CA ASN A 154 7.30 7.21 22.49
C ASN A 154 6.43 8.47 22.43
N ASP A 155 5.97 8.85 21.24
CA ASP A 155 5.13 10.03 21.07
C ASP A 155 3.72 9.81 21.65
N TYR A 156 3.36 10.64 22.64
CA TYR A 156 2.09 10.54 23.37
C TYR A 156 0.89 10.85 22.47
N VAL A 157 0.99 11.87 21.59
CA VAL A 157 -0.09 12.28 20.70
C VAL A 157 -0.40 11.17 19.71
N LEU A 158 0.62 10.61 19.05
CA LEU A 158 0.43 9.49 18.12
C LEU A 158 -0.10 8.24 18.80
N LYS A 159 0.34 7.95 20.03
CA LYS A 159 -0.23 6.83 20.82
C LYS A 159 -1.72 7.04 21.07
N SER A 160 -2.11 8.22 21.52
CA SER A 160 -3.50 8.56 21.78
C SER A 160 -4.35 8.42 20.51
N LEU A 161 -3.90 8.96 19.38
CA LEU A 161 -4.62 8.89 18.11
C LEU A 161 -4.67 7.47 17.54
N LYS A 162 -3.63 6.66 17.70
CA LYS A 162 -3.65 5.23 17.29
C LYS A 162 -4.71 4.42 18.03
N THR A 163 -5.01 4.77 19.28
CA THR A 163 -6.02 4.12 20.12
C THR A 163 -7.38 4.80 20.06
N PHE A 164 -7.49 5.94 19.36
CA PHE A 164 -8.74 6.67 19.19
C PHE A 164 -9.78 5.79 18.50
N GLN A 165 -10.98 5.73 19.08
CA GLN A 165 -12.06 4.92 18.54
C GLN A 165 -12.79 5.68 17.44
N LEU A 166 -12.47 5.35 16.20
CA LEU A 166 -13.17 5.89 15.04
C LEU A 166 -14.57 5.26 14.91
N PRO A 167 -15.54 6.01 14.36
CA PRO A 167 -16.89 5.52 14.10
C PRO A 167 -16.97 4.58 12.87
N TYR A 168 -15.86 4.04 12.44
CA TYR A 168 -15.75 3.08 11.34
C TYR A 168 -14.59 2.11 11.59
N LYS A 169 -14.57 1.02 10.83
CA LYS A 169 -13.43 0.09 10.79
C LYS A 169 -12.48 0.53 9.67
N ASP A 170 -11.28 0.92 10.04
CA ASP A 170 -10.23 1.23 9.07
C ASP A 170 -9.58 -0.04 8.51
N VAL A 171 -9.43 -0.11 7.19
CA VAL A 171 -8.82 -1.23 6.46
C VAL A 171 -7.79 -0.70 5.48
N ASP A 172 -6.55 -1.01 5.74
CA ASP A 172 -5.41 -0.57 4.94
C ASP A 172 -5.10 -1.57 3.83
N ILE A 173 -5.44 -1.21 2.59
CA ILE A 173 -5.27 -2.08 1.43
C ILE A 173 -3.79 -2.35 1.11
N MET A 174 -2.90 -1.42 1.43
CA MET A 174 -1.46 -1.60 1.29
C MET A 174 -0.95 -2.78 2.14
N ARG A 175 -1.52 -2.98 3.33
CA ARG A 175 -1.18 -4.11 4.23
C ARG A 175 -1.76 -5.43 3.74
N ILE A 176 -2.96 -5.41 3.18
CA ILE A 176 -3.61 -6.59 2.61
C ILE A 176 -2.69 -7.26 1.58
N PHE A 177 -2.11 -6.48 0.69
CA PHE A 177 -1.23 -6.97 -0.37
C PHE A 177 0.25 -6.98 0.01
N ALA A 178 0.58 -6.71 1.27
CA ALA A 178 1.95 -6.61 1.77
C ALA A 178 2.82 -5.60 0.98
N LEU A 179 2.21 -4.58 0.40
CA LEU A 179 2.90 -3.54 -0.38
C LEU A 179 3.73 -2.60 0.52
N ASN A 180 3.49 -2.65 1.83
CA ASN A 180 4.30 -2.00 2.86
C ASN A 180 5.60 -2.75 3.19
N LYS A 181 5.84 -3.93 2.62
CA LYS A 181 7.13 -4.61 2.74
C LYS A 181 8.14 -3.88 1.87
N VAL A 182 9.07 -3.26 2.55
CA VAL A 182 10.10 -2.45 1.93
C VAL A 182 11.14 -3.35 1.28
N GLY A 183 11.34 -3.21 -0.03
CA GLY A 183 12.51 -3.75 -0.72
C GLY A 183 13.75 -2.96 -0.26
N LYS A 184 14.88 -3.64 -0.16
CA LYS A 184 16.18 -3.00 0.08
C LYS A 184 16.92 -2.89 -1.24
N GLY A 185 17.38 -1.68 -1.56
CA GLY A 185 18.29 -1.41 -2.66
C GLY A 185 19.50 -0.65 -2.16
N THR A 186 20.42 -0.35 -3.05
CA THR A 186 21.61 0.46 -2.73
C THR A 186 21.65 1.62 -3.70
N ASP A 187 21.81 2.86 -3.21
CA ASP A 187 21.97 4.03 -4.05
C ASP A 187 23.37 4.07 -4.70
N ALA A 188 23.58 5.05 -5.59
CA ALA A 188 24.86 5.24 -6.26
C ALA A 188 26.04 5.49 -5.29
N ASN A 189 25.77 5.88 -4.03
CA ASN A 189 26.74 6.15 -2.99
C ASN A 189 26.96 4.96 -2.06
N GLY A 190 26.29 3.81 -2.30
CA GLY A 190 26.39 2.61 -1.47
C GLY A 190 25.49 2.61 -0.23
N ASN A 191 24.58 3.59 -0.08
CA ASN A 191 23.65 3.63 1.04
C ASN A 191 22.47 2.70 0.79
N THR A 192 21.97 2.06 1.83
CA THR A 192 20.76 1.23 1.72
C THR A 192 19.54 2.12 1.52
N ILE A 193 18.89 1.96 0.38
CA ILE A 193 17.59 2.60 0.09
C ILE A 193 16.47 1.59 0.36
N PHE A 194 15.37 2.08 0.93
CA PHE A 194 14.17 1.32 1.17
C PHE A 194 13.08 1.77 0.20
N TYR A 195 12.50 0.83 -0.57
CA TYR A 195 11.43 1.11 -1.52
C TYR A 195 10.11 0.57 -0.98
N GLY A 196 9.17 1.45 -0.67
CA GLY A 196 7.76 1.10 -0.57
C GLY A 196 7.10 1.20 -1.95
N LYS A 197 6.07 0.42 -2.22
CA LYS A 197 5.23 0.66 -3.39
C LYS A 197 4.32 1.84 -3.08
N SER A 198 4.48 2.95 -3.80
CA SER A 198 3.57 4.08 -3.73
C SER A 198 2.22 3.72 -4.38
N LEU A 199 1.17 4.48 -4.08
CA LEU A 199 -0.12 4.34 -4.78
C LEU A 199 0.05 4.57 -6.28
N LYS A 200 0.88 5.53 -6.67
CA LYS A 200 1.24 5.82 -8.06
C LYS A 200 1.89 4.62 -8.75
N GLN A 201 2.87 3.95 -8.11
CA GLN A 201 3.45 2.73 -8.68
C GLN A 201 2.42 1.61 -8.79
N THR A 202 1.52 1.53 -7.83
CA THR A 202 0.42 0.56 -7.86
C THR A 202 -0.56 0.86 -8.98
N SER A 203 -0.92 2.13 -9.22
CA SER A 203 -1.82 2.53 -10.31
C SER A 203 -1.27 2.19 -11.70
N ILE A 204 0.05 2.33 -11.91
CA ILE A 204 0.71 1.88 -13.13
C ILE A 204 0.52 0.37 -13.32
N ASN A 205 0.74 -0.43 -12.27
CA ASN A 205 0.57 -1.88 -12.33
C ASN A 205 -0.89 -2.30 -12.59
N LEU A 206 -1.85 -1.50 -12.13
CA LEU A 206 -3.28 -1.70 -12.39
C LEU A 206 -3.71 -1.24 -13.78
N GLN A 207 -2.81 -0.66 -14.58
CA GLN A 207 -3.12 0.00 -15.84
C GLN A 207 -4.23 1.06 -15.67
N TRP A 208 -4.13 1.86 -14.59
CA TRP A 208 -5.08 2.93 -14.34
C TRP A 208 -5.01 3.97 -15.47
N TYR A 209 -6.14 4.51 -15.87
CA TYR A 209 -6.27 5.34 -17.08
C TYR A 209 -5.63 6.73 -16.97
N GLU A 210 -5.34 7.22 -15.76
CA GLU A 210 -4.85 8.58 -15.52
C GLU A 210 -3.88 8.61 -14.34
N LEU A 211 -2.69 9.13 -14.57
CA LEU A 211 -1.72 9.40 -13.52
C LEU A 211 -1.73 10.90 -13.27
N LEU A 212 -2.19 11.30 -12.09
CA LEU A 212 -2.17 12.68 -11.67
C LEU A 212 -0.97 12.95 -10.77
N GLU A 213 -0.34 14.08 -10.99
CA GLU A 213 0.63 14.69 -10.08
C GLU A 213 0.09 16.06 -9.69
N HIS A 214 0.14 16.36 -8.43
CA HIS A 214 -0.29 17.65 -7.93
C HIS A 214 0.92 18.44 -7.47
N GLU A 215 1.14 19.60 -8.10
CA GLU A 215 2.12 20.59 -7.65
C GLU A 215 1.45 21.45 -6.58
N LEU A 216 1.99 21.42 -5.37
CA LEU A 216 1.50 22.24 -4.27
C LEU A 216 1.78 23.72 -4.54
N PRO A 217 0.79 24.61 -4.37
CA PRO A 217 1.05 26.03 -4.40
C PRO A 217 1.90 26.48 -3.21
N PRO A 218 2.74 27.50 -3.35
CA PRO A 218 3.42 28.13 -2.24
C PRO A 218 2.43 28.89 -1.36
N ILE A 219 2.24 28.51 -0.11
CA ILE A 219 1.15 29.01 0.74
C ILE A 219 1.65 29.96 1.85
N SER A 220 2.88 29.88 2.32
CA SER A 220 3.41 30.78 3.35
C SER A 220 4.92 30.84 3.44
N ASP A 221 5.44 31.89 4.06
CA ASP A 221 6.88 32.03 4.39
C ASP A 221 7.41 30.89 5.28
N ALA A 222 6.57 30.33 6.14
CA ALA A 222 6.94 29.21 7.00
C ALA A 222 7.28 27.95 6.21
N ASP A 223 6.71 27.81 5.00
CA ASP A 223 6.93 26.67 4.13
C ASP A 223 8.01 26.93 3.07
N ARG A 224 8.70 28.09 3.12
CA ARG A 224 9.75 28.45 2.18
C ARG A 224 10.82 27.37 2.02
N HIS A 225 11.22 26.73 3.11
CA HIS A 225 12.20 25.65 3.07
C HIS A 225 11.73 24.46 2.21
N TYR A 226 10.44 24.16 2.21
CA TYR A 226 9.83 23.15 1.36
C TYR A 226 9.84 23.60 -0.11
N TYR A 227 9.46 24.85 -0.39
CA TYR A 227 9.44 25.40 -1.75
C TYR A 227 10.83 25.60 -2.34
N ASP A 228 11.84 25.90 -1.53
CA ASP A 228 13.23 25.97 -1.98
C ASP A 228 13.77 24.61 -2.44
N GLN A 229 13.15 23.51 -2.04
CA GLN A 229 13.47 22.17 -2.52
C GLN A 229 12.86 21.87 -3.90
N LEU A 230 11.80 22.59 -4.30
CA LEU A 230 11.16 22.39 -5.58
C LEU A 230 11.90 23.20 -6.66
N PRO A 231 12.37 22.56 -7.77
CA PRO A 231 13.16 23.24 -8.80
C PRO A 231 12.54 24.53 -9.35
N ARG A 232 11.19 24.58 -9.40
CA ARG A 232 10.41 25.68 -9.96
C ARG A 232 10.43 26.95 -9.10
N TYR A 233 10.60 26.82 -7.79
CA TYR A 233 10.52 27.93 -6.84
C TYR A 233 11.87 28.29 -6.21
N ARG A 234 12.89 27.48 -6.50
CA ARG A 234 14.23 27.64 -5.94
C ARG A 234 14.83 28.98 -6.34
N GLY A 235 15.22 29.74 -5.33
CA GLY A 235 15.93 31.00 -5.54
C GLY A 235 15.04 32.23 -5.80
N LEU A 236 13.70 32.10 -5.73
CA LEU A 236 12.82 33.25 -5.79
C LEU A 236 13.02 34.17 -4.58
N GLN A 237 13.04 35.47 -4.82
CA GLN A 237 13.06 36.46 -3.75
C GLN A 237 11.71 36.51 -3.03
N LEU A 238 11.70 36.91 -1.74
CA LEU A 238 10.48 36.95 -0.93
C LEU A 238 9.33 37.75 -1.59
N HIS A 239 9.65 38.87 -2.23
CA HIS A 239 8.63 39.69 -2.89
C HIS A 239 8.08 39.03 -4.18
N GLU A 240 8.83 38.17 -4.84
CA GLU A 240 8.38 37.39 -6.00
C GLU A 240 7.51 36.24 -5.54
N LEU A 241 7.92 35.59 -4.45
CA LEU A 241 7.13 34.54 -3.80
C LEU A 241 5.78 35.10 -3.31
N ASN A 242 5.78 36.26 -2.64
CA ASN A 242 4.55 36.93 -2.18
C ASN A 242 3.62 37.30 -3.33
N LYS A 243 4.13 37.75 -4.48
CA LYS A 243 3.31 37.98 -5.68
C LYS A 243 2.70 36.70 -6.23
N LEU A 244 3.40 35.58 -6.12
CA LEU A 244 2.85 34.27 -6.45
C LEU A 244 1.78 33.86 -5.45
N ILE A 245 1.97 34.09 -4.15
CA ILE A 245 0.99 33.84 -3.09
C ILE A 245 -0.29 34.63 -3.34
N ASP A 246 -0.20 35.94 -3.59
CA ASP A 246 -1.37 36.79 -3.93
C ASP A 246 -2.11 36.30 -5.20
N LYS A 247 -1.36 35.79 -6.16
CA LYS A 247 -1.94 35.20 -7.37
C LYS A 247 -2.61 33.87 -7.05
N TRP A 248 -2.03 33.08 -6.13
CA TRP A 248 -2.55 31.80 -5.69
C TRP A 248 -3.80 31.92 -4.83
N ASP A 249 -3.92 32.92 -3.97
CA ASP A 249 -5.15 33.15 -3.18
C ASP A 249 -6.39 33.35 -4.08
N ARG A 250 -6.21 33.95 -5.24
CA ARG A 250 -7.28 34.10 -6.26
C ARG A 250 -7.49 32.83 -7.09
N TYR A 251 -6.44 32.13 -7.43
CA TYR A 251 -6.48 30.87 -8.17
C TYR A 251 -7.00 29.71 -7.31
N MET A 252 -6.76 29.75 -5.99
CA MET A 252 -7.03 28.68 -5.05
C MET A 252 -8.51 28.28 -4.99
N ILE A 253 -9.43 29.25 -5.05
CA ILE A 253 -10.86 29.00 -4.94
C ILE A 253 -11.44 28.46 -6.25
N ASP A 254 -11.06 29.03 -7.38
CA ASP A 254 -11.71 28.76 -8.67
C ASP A 254 -11.09 27.56 -9.42
N GLU A 255 -9.78 27.36 -9.33
CA GLU A 255 -9.08 26.35 -10.13
C GLU A 255 -8.37 25.31 -9.29
N TRP A 256 -7.71 25.73 -8.20
CA TRP A 256 -6.84 24.83 -7.42
C TRP A 256 -7.59 23.85 -6.50
N ILE A 257 -8.63 24.29 -5.79
CA ILE A 257 -9.44 23.39 -4.95
C ILE A 257 -10.08 22.28 -5.79
N PRO A 258 -10.71 22.58 -6.95
CA PRO A 258 -11.20 21.53 -7.83
C PRO A 258 -10.12 20.53 -8.27
N ASP A 259 -8.90 21.00 -8.58
CA ASP A 259 -7.80 20.15 -9.00
C ASP A 259 -7.32 19.22 -7.87
N VAL A 260 -7.14 19.75 -6.64
CA VAL A 260 -6.82 18.94 -5.46
C VAL A 260 -7.90 17.91 -5.18
N MET A 261 -9.17 18.32 -5.26
CA MET A 261 -10.30 17.42 -5.04
C MET A 261 -10.43 16.38 -6.13
N HIS A 262 -10.01 16.70 -7.36
CA HIS A 262 -9.94 15.72 -8.46
C HIS A 262 -8.80 14.73 -8.22
N TYR A 263 -7.61 15.21 -7.85
CA TYR A 263 -6.45 14.40 -7.48
C TYR A 263 -6.80 13.42 -6.34
N ASN A 264 -7.33 13.93 -5.23
CA ASN A 264 -7.74 13.11 -4.08
C ASN A 264 -8.81 12.07 -4.49
N ALA A 265 -9.80 12.47 -5.29
CA ALA A 265 -10.81 11.53 -5.77
C ALA A 265 -10.22 10.43 -6.68
N ASN A 266 -9.23 10.79 -7.51
CA ASN A 266 -8.54 9.81 -8.36
C ASN A 266 -7.82 8.77 -7.52
N ASP A 267 -7.14 9.16 -6.44
CA ASP A 267 -6.45 8.24 -5.53
C ASP A 267 -7.44 7.30 -4.84
N VAL A 268 -8.60 7.80 -4.41
CA VAL A 268 -9.67 6.96 -3.86
C VAL A 268 -10.23 5.98 -4.89
N PHE A 269 -10.39 6.39 -6.15
CA PHE A 269 -10.85 5.48 -7.22
C PHE A 269 -9.82 4.38 -7.53
N ILE A 270 -8.52 4.66 -7.41
CA ILE A 270 -7.46 3.63 -7.53
C ILE A 270 -7.63 2.58 -6.43
N VAL A 271 -7.94 2.99 -5.19
CA VAL A 271 -8.25 2.06 -4.09
C VAL A 271 -9.48 1.22 -4.42
N CYS A 272 -10.55 1.81 -4.98
CA CYS A 272 -11.73 1.09 -5.42
C CYS A 272 -11.40 0.06 -6.52
N GLU A 273 -10.54 0.42 -7.46
CA GLU A 273 -10.09 -0.47 -8.54
C GLU A 273 -9.27 -1.65 -8.00
N MET A 274 -8.40 -1.42 -7.02
CA MET A 274 -7.72 -2.50 -6.31
C MET A 274 -8.72 -3.47 -5.68
N MET A 275 -9.77 -2.95 -5.03
CA MET A 275 -10.81 -3.80 -4.44
C MET A 275 -11.60 -4.57 -5.48
N ARG A 276 -11.82 -4.00 -6.68
CA ARG A 276 -12.51 -4.66 -7.79
C ARG A 276 -11.67 -5.80 -8.38
N LEU A 277 -10.42 -5.52 -8.73
CA LEU A 277 -9.52 -6.50 -9.33
C LEU A 277 -9.18 -7.65 -8.38
N TYR A 278 -9.10 -7.37 -7.09
CA TYR A 278 -8.73 -8.34 -6.06
C TYR A 278 -9.89 -8.66 -5.10
N THR A 279 -11.10 -8.67 -5.62
CA THR A 279 -12.32 -8.84 -4.81
C THR A 279 -12.33 -10.15 -4.02
N ASP A 280 -11.72 -11.22 -4.57
CA ASP A 280 -11.63 -12.52 -3.89
C ASP A 280 -10.75 -12.45 -2.64
N GLU A 281 -9.67 -11.66 -2.65
CA GLU A 281 -8.81 -11.42 -1.48
C GLU A 281 -9.55 -10.68 -0.35
N VAL A 282 -10.35 -9.70 -0.73
CA VAL A 282 -11.19 -8.96 0.23
C VAL A 282 -12.24 -9.88 0.83
N LYS A 283 -12.97 -10.63 -0.01
CA LYS A 283 -13.99 -11.59 0.42
C LYS A 283 -13.42 -12.66 1.34
N LEU A 284 -12.25 -13.21 1.02
CA LEU A 284 -11.56 -14.22 1.83
C LEU A 284 -11.35 -13.73 3.27
N ARG A 285 -10.90 -12.49 3.44
CA ARG A 285 -10.69 -11.90 4.78
C ARG A 285 -11.97 -11.75 5.57
N TYR A 286 -13.06 -11.35 4.93
CA TYR A 286 -14.38 -11.32 5.58
C TYR A 286 -14.87 -12.70 5.98
N GLN A 287 -14.69 -13.70 5.10
CA GLN A 287 -15.07 -15.08 5.38
C GLN A 287 -14.28 -15.64 6.58
N ILE A 288 -12.96 -15.46 6.59
CA ILE A 288 -12.09 -15.88 7.70
C ILE A 288 -12.48 -15.17 8.98
N THR A 289 -12.62 -13.84 8.94
CA THR A 289 -12.99 -13.05 10.12
C THR A 289 -14.33 -13.54 10.71
N LYS A 290 -15.31 -13.82 9.85
CA LYS A 290 -16.62 -14.30 10.26
C LYS A 290 -16.58 -15.75 10.76
N SER A 291 -15.90 -16.66 10.03
CA SER A 291 -15.94 -18.09 10.33
C SER A 291 -15.10 -18.47 11.54
N TYR A 292 -14.01 -17.76 11.77
CA TYR A 292 -13.06 -18.08 12.85
C TYR A 292 -13.02 -17.02 13.96
N GLU A 293 -13.81 -15.95 13.86
CA GLU A 293 -13.83 -14.85 14.84
C GLU A 293 -12.43 -14.25 15.09
N VAL A 294 -11.61 -14.22 14.06
CA VAL A 294 -10.24 -13.64 14.07
C VAL A 294 -10.22 -12.45 13.12
N ASP A 295 -9.99 -11.25 13.63
CA ASP A 295 -9.89 -10.07 12.77
C ASP A 295 -8.63 -10.12 11.90
N VAL A 296 -8.80 -10.45 10.64
CA VAL A 296 -7.72 -10.53 9.65
C VAL A 296 -7.85 -9.48 8.53
N LEU A 297 -8.74 -8.50 8.67
CA LEU A 297 -9.02 -7.52 7.62
C LEU A 297 -7.78 -6.74 7.19
N ASN A 298 -6.89 -6.40 8.13
CA ASN A 298 -5.63 -5.71 7.87
C ASN A 298 -4.41 -6.65 7.77
N SER A 299 -4.63 -7.92 7.43
CA SER A 299 -3.58 -8.92 7.44
C SER A 299 -3.16 -9.33 6.03
N SER A 300 -1.85 -9.40 5.77
CA SER A 300 -1.34 -10.10 4.60
C SER A 300 -1.65 -11.61 4.69
N ARG A 301 -1.50 -12.36 3.60
CA ARG A 301 -1.75 -13.81 3.59
C ARG A 301 -0.96 -14.54 4.68
N SER A 302 0.34 -14.22 4.84
CA SER A 302 1.17 -14.81 5.91
C SER A 302 0.65 -14.47 7.30
N ASN A 303 0.29 -13.20 7.54
CA ASN A 303 -0.22 -12.78 8.84
C ASN A 303 -1.61 -13.37 9.15
N MET A 304 -2.44 -13.65 8.13
CA MET A 304 -3.70 -14.39 8.33
C MET A 304 -3.43 -15.79 8.87
N ALA A 305 -2.48 -16.51 8.25
CA ALA A 305 -2.09 -17.83 8.70
C ALA A 305 -1.57 -17.80 10.14
N ASP A 306 -0.67 -16.87 10.45
CA ASP A 306 -0.14 -16.71 11.82
C ASP A 306 -1.25 -16.50 12.85
N ARG A 307 -2.22 -15.60 12.56
CA ARG A 307 -3.34 -15.31 13.47
C ARG A 307 -4.27 -16.51 13.66
N LEU A 308 -4.53 -17.27 12.59
CA LEU A 308 -5.32 -18.49 12.68
C LEU A 308 -4.59 -19.56 13.49
N PHE A 309 -3.29 -19.76 13.24
CA PHE A 309 -2.49 -20.68 14.03
C PHE A 309 -2.39 -20.26 15.50
N GLU A 310 -2.26 -18.97 15.80
CA GLU A 310 -2.30 -18.45 17.16
C GLU A 310 -3.61 -18.84 17.86
N LYS A 311 -4.75 -18.67 17.19
CA LYS A 311 -6.05 -19.08 17.72
C LYS A 311 -6.13 -20.58 17.95
N PHE A 312 -5.89 -21.37 16.91
CA PHE A 312 -5.99 -22.83 17.00
C PHE A 312 -5.01 -23.42 18.02
N TYR A 313 -3.79 -22.93 18.09
CA TYR A 313 -2.83 -23.38 19.08
C TYR A 313 -3.27 -23.00 20.51
N SER A 314 -3.81 -21.82 20.70
CA SER A 314 -4.34 -21.40 22.02
C SER A 314 -5.53 -22.25 22.45
N GLU A 315 -6.44 -22.56 21.52
CA GLU A 315 -7.58 -23.45 21.78
C GLU A 315 -7.11 -24.90 22.09
N PHE A 316 -6.19 -25.42 21.32
CA PHE A 316 -5.65 -26.76 21.49
C PHE A 316 -4.84 -26.92 22.78
N SER A 317 -3.98 -25.96 23.11
CA SER A 317 -3.06 -26.04 24.25
C SER A 317 -3.66 -25.52 25.55
N GLY A 318 -4.78 -24.77 25.50
CA GLY A 318 -5.33 -24.05 26.64
C GLY A 318 -4.48 -22.85 27.11
N LEU A 319 -3.38 -22.53 26.37
CA LEU A 319 -2.45 -21.47 26.70
C LEU A 319 -2.83 -20.16 25.98
N LYS A 320 -2.67 -19.03 26.63
CA LYS A 320 -2.81 -17.71 26.00
C LYS A 320 -1.56 -17.37 25.16
N PRO A 321 -1.67 -16.56 24.09
CA PRO A 321 -0.54 -16.24 23.21
C PRO A 321 0.72 -15.76 23.95
N PHE A 322 0.60 -14.91 24.98
CA PHE A 322 1.75 -14.43 25.74
C PHE A 322 2.50 -15.51 26.51
N GLN A 323 1.89 -16.68 26.76
CA GLN A 323 2.50 -17.79 27.50
C GLN A 323 3.41 -18.66 26.63
N TRP A 324 3.18 -18.67 25.31
CA TRP A 324 3.96 -19.50 24.38
C TRP A 324 4.66 -18.68 23.29
N LYS A 325 4.15 -17.49 22.95
CA LYS A 325 4.73 -16.61 21.94
C LYS A 325 6.13 -16.15 22.39
N GLY A 326 7.12 -16.28 21.51
CA GLY A 326 8.51 -15.96 21.84
C GLY A 326 9.27 -17.08 22.56
N LYS A 327 8.61 -18.19 22.91
CA LYS A 327 9.32 -19.38 23.41
C LYS A 327 9.82 -20.19 22.24
N HIS A 328 11.11 -20.13 21.99
CA HIS A 328 11.74 -20.90 20.94
C HIS A 328 12.41 -22.14 21.54
N THR A 329 12.18 -23.31 20.92
CA THR A 329 12.95 -24.51 21.25
C THR A 329 14.38 -24.27 20.77
N GLN A 330 15.31 -24.15 21.68
CA GLN A 330 16.71 -24.08 21.33
C GLN A 330 17.16 -25.48 20.83
N ARG A 331 17.63 -25.52 19.60
CA ARG A 331 18.20 -26.72 18.98
C ARG A 331 19.64 -26.42 18.62
N THR A 332 20.54 -27.22 19.13
CA THR A 332 21.97 -27.14 18.80
C THR A 332 22.27 -27.69 17.41
N VAL A 333 21.46 -28.62 16.94
CA VAL A 333 21.56 -29.21 15.60
C VAL A 333 20.17 -29.42 15.02
N MET A 334 20.01 -29.07 13.77
CA MET A 334 18.78 -29.27 13.00
C MET A 334 19.09 -30.17 11.79
N SER A 335 18.52 -31.37 11.77
CA SER A 335 18.64 -32.28 10.64
C SER A 335 17.50 -32.12 9.66
N PHE A 336 17.81 -31.86 8.39
CA PHE A 336 16.81 -31.70 7.35
C PHE A 336 15.99 -32.96 7.09
N LYS A 337 16.56 -34.12 7.32
CA LYS A 337 15.82 -35.42 7.28
C LYS A 337 14.58 -35.42 8.18
N ARG A 338 14.64 -34.72 9.32
CA ARG A 338 13.53 -34.66 10.29
C ARG A 338 12.52 -33.55 9.97
N ILE A 339 12.86 -32.60 9.09
CA ILE A 339 12.04 -31.44 8.75
C ILE A 339 11.35 -31.66 7.42
N ILE A 340 12.06 -32.22 6.43
CA ILE A 340 11.50 -32.49 5.10
C ILE A 340 10.46 -33.58 5.26
N LEU A 341 9.22 -33.26 4.90
CA LEU A 341 8.12 -34.20 5.03
C LEU A 341 8.29 -35.40 4.08
N PRO A 342 7.90 -36.62 4.51
CA PRO A 342 8.14 -37.83 3.75
C PRO A 342 7.54 -37.83 2.34
N PHE A 343 6.43 -37.14 2.15
CA PHE A 343 5.70 -37.09 0.87
C PHE A 343 6.31 -36.12 -0.14
N ILE A 344 7.36 -35.35 0.24
CA ILE A 344 8.02 -34.45 -0.70
C ILE A 344 8.89 -35.28 -1.63
N GLU A 345 8.51 -35.31 -2.89
CA GLU A 345 9.19 -36.04 -3.98
C GLU A 345 9.30 -35.10 -5.19
N PHE A 346 10.38 -35.21 -5.93
CA PHE A 346 10.59 -34.52 -7.19
C PHE A 346 10.65 -35.50 -8.36
N LYS A 347 10.16 -35.09 -9.52
CA LYS A 347 10.21 -35.91 -10.74
C LYS A 347 11.53 -35.74 -11.50
N THR A 348 12.15 -34.59 -11.41
CA THR A 348 13.39 -34.21 -12.10
C THR A 348 14.58 -34.88 -11.40
N PRO A 349 15.46 -35.62 -12.10
CA PRO A 349 16.59 -36.31 -11.48
C PRO A 349 17.51 -35.40 -10.69
N GLU A 350 17.82 -34.23 -11.18
CA GLU A 350 18.67 -33.24 -10.49
C GLU A 350 18.06 -32.78 -9.17
N LEU A 351 16.75 -32.58 -9.14
CA LEU A 351 16.03 -32.18 -7.92
C LEU A 351 15.91 -33.40 -6.95
N GLN A 352 15.80 -34.60 -7.44
CA GLN A 352 15.85 -35.84 -6.59
C GLN A 352 17.18 -35.95 -5.89
N LEU A 353 18.30 -35.75 -6.62
CA LEU A 353 19.65 -35.77 -6.04
C LEU A 353 19.80 -34.68 -5.00
N LEU A 354 19.33 -33.48 -5.30
CA LEU A 354 19.32 -32.37 -4.36
C LEU A 354 18.54 -32.68 -3.09
N LEU A 355 17.32 -33.24 -3.21
CA LEU A 355 16.50 -33.63 -2.07
C LEU A 355 17.19 -34.70 -1.21
N ALA A 356 17.82 -35.69 -1.85
CA ALA A 356 18.58 -36.71 -1.17
C ALA A 356 19.79 -36.16 -0.40
N GLU A 357 20.45 -35.15 -0.98
CA GLU A 357 21.56 -34.45 -0.35
C GLU A 357 21.09 -33.55 0.80
N MET A 358 20.00 -32.81 0.61
CA MET A 358 19.38 -32.04 1.69
C MET A 358 18.99 -32.95 2.88
N LYS A 359 18.40 -34.09 2.62
CA LYS A 359 18.05 -35.04 3.69
C LYS A 359 19.27 -35.56 4.47
N LYS A 360 20.48 -35.50 3.91
CA LYS A 360 21.73 -35.81 4.60
C LYS A 360 22.32 -34.66 5.38
N THR A 361 21.85 -33.46 5.14
CA THR A 361 22.41 -32.22 5.73
C THR A 361 21.86 -31.97 7.13
N SER A 362 22.75 -31.50 8.01
CA SER A 362 22.38 -30.96 9.32
C SER A 362 23.05 -29.60 9.51
N VAL A 363 22.35 -28.67 10.12
CA VAL A 363 22.86 -27.31 10.39
C VAL A 363 22.91 -27.07 11.89
N THR A 364 23.94 -26.37 12.34
CA THR A 364 24.20 -26.04 13.75
C THR A 364 23.88 -24.58 14.07
N SER A 365 23.58 -23.77 13.06
CA SER A 365 23.21 -22.36 13.19
C SER A 365 21.91 -22.11 12.44
N LEU A 366 21.06 -21.22 12.99
CA LEU A 366 19.78 -20.81 12.40
C LEU A 366 19.86 -19.43 11.70
N GLY A 367 21.06 -18.93 11.43
CA GLY A 367 21.25 -17.70 10.66
C GLY A 367 20.74 -17.85 9.22
N LYS A 368 20.42 -16.72 8.55
CA LYS A 368 19.92 -16.71 7.16
C LYS A 368 20.84 -17.45 6.17
N ASP A 369 22.14 -17.50 6.46
CA ASP A 369 23.16 -18.13 5.63
C ASP A 369 23.62 -19.48 6.16
N SER A 370 22.91 -20.06 7.14
CA SER A 370 23.26 -21.35 7.74
C SER A 370 23.17 -22.52 6.76
N PHE A 371 22.37 -22.37 5.72
CA PHE A 371 22.28 -23.28 4.58
C PHE A 371 22.14 -22.47 3.30
N LYS A 372 23.12 -22.55 2.43
CA LYS A 372 23.09 -21.98 1.07
C LYS A 372 23.75 -22.97 0.13
N LYS A 373 23.08 -23.31 -0.95
CA LYS A 373 23.60 -24.21 -1.97
C LYS A 373 23.21 -23.73 -3.35
N GLU A 374 24.12 -23.83 -4.29
CA GLU A 374 23.87 -23.56 -5.70
C GLU A 374 23.64 -24.87 -6.45
N ILE A 375 22.65 -24.87 -7.32
CA ILE A 375 22.38 -25.97 -8.23
C ILE A 375 22.19 -25.42 -9.66
N LYS A 376 22.59 -26.23 -10.63
CA LYS A 376 22.35 -25.95 -12.03
C LYS A 376 21.20 -26.82 -12.53
N LEU A 377 20.15 -26.21 -13.05
CA LEU A 377 19.01 -26.88 -13.68
C LEU A 377 18.95 -26.43 -15.14
N GLY A 378 19.34 -27.32 -16.06
CA GLY A 378 19.53 -26.93 -17.45
C GLY A 378 20.66 -25.90 -17.60
N ASN A 379 20.36 -24.77 -18.20
CA ASN A 379 21.30 -23.66 -18.36
C ASN A 379 21.22 -22.61 -17.23
N LEU A 380 20.32 -22.78 -16.27
CA LEU A 380 20.04 -21.81 -15.22
C LEU A 380 20.69 -22.22 -13.89
N VAL A 381 21.25 -21.26 -13.16
CA VAL A 381 21.81 -21.45 -11.83
C VAL A 381 20.82 -20.95 -10.78
N TYR A 382 20.56 -21.79 -9.80
CA TYR A 382 19.68 -21.48 -8.68
C TYR A 382 20.42 -21.54 -7.36
N THR A 383 20.11 -20.64 -6.47
CA THR A 383 20.52 -20.73 -5.06
C THR A 383 19.36 -21.22 -4.22
N ILE A 384 19.62 -22.26 -3.43
CA ILE A 384 18.71 -22.70 -2.38
C ILE A 384 19.25 -22.19 -1.04
N ALA A 385 18.39 -21.50 -0.32
CA ALA A 385 18.68 -21.02 1.02
C ALA A 385 17.48 -21.25 1.94
N THR A 386 17.56 -20.80 3.18
CA THR A 386 16.47 -20.92 4.16
C THR A 386 15.16 -20.24 3.73
N GLY A 387 15.21 -19.32 2.75
CA GLY A 387 14.04 -18.62 2.20
C GLY A 387 13.42 -19.25 0.95
N GLY A 388 14.03 -20.28 0.36
CA GLY A 388 13.54 -20.95 -0.83
C GLY A 388 14.57 -21.08 -1.95
N LEU A 389 14.08 -21.41 -3.14
CA LEU A 389 14.86 -21.57 -4.38
C LEU A 389 14.77 -20.26 -5.18
N HIS A 390 15.92 -19.67 -5.47
CA HIS A 390 16.01 -18.41 -6.23
C HIS A 390 16.95 -18.58 -7.43
N SER A 391 16.51 -18.16 -8.64
CA SER A 391 17.39 -18.09 -9.80
C SER A 391 18.47 -17.02 -9.58
N GLN A 392 19.69 -17.31 -10.06
CA GLN A 392 20.83 -16.38 -10.00
C GLN A 392 21.12 -15.75 -11.37
N ASP A 393 20.29 -16.03 -12.33
CA ASP A 393 20.53 -15.66 -13.73
C ASP A 393 20.08 -14.23 -14.03
N ILE A 394 20.76 -13.27 -13.44
CA ILE A 394 20.90 -11.96 -14.08
C ILE A 394 22.26 -12.01 -14.76
N PRO A 395 22.33 -12.18 -16.10
CA PRO A 395 23.61 -12.13 -16.79
C PRO A 395 24.26 -10.78 -16.50
N ARG A 396 25.45 -10.76 -15.94
CA ARG A 396 26.25 -9.53 -15.79
C ARG A 396 26.46 -8.82 -17.12
N GLU A 397 26.42 -9.57 -18.18
CA GLU A 397 26.53 -9.11 -19.58
C GLU A 397 25.32 -8.28 -20.05
N LEU A 398 24.10 -8.60 -19.61
CA LEU A 398 22.93 -7.74 -19.90
C LEU A 398 22.99 -6.39 -19.18
N LYS A 399 23.64 -6.30 -18.03
CA LYS A 399 23.87 -5.02 -17.34
C LYS A 399 24.83 -4.11 -18.08
N SER A 400 25.90 -4.65 -18.66
CA SER A 400 26.86 -3.86 -19.43
C SER A 400 26.28 -3.37 -20.77
N ASN A 401 25.32 -4.11 -21.35
CA ASN A 401 24.71 -3.74 -22.64
C ASN A 401 23.53 -2.76 -22.48
N ILE A 402 22.93 -2.67 -21.29
CA ILE A 402 21.86 -1.69 -20.98
C ILE A 402 22.45 -0.31 -20.62
N GLU A 403 23.72 -0.23 -20.22
CA GLU A 403 24.38 1.02 -19.86
C GLU A 403 24.90 1.82 -21.07
N CYS A 404 24.80 1.32 -22.31
CA CYS A 404 25.16 2.02 -23.51
C CYS A 404 23.98 2.83 -24.08
N ILE A 405 23.53 3.82 -23.32
CA ILE A 405 22.76 4.93 -23.90
C ILE A 405 23.77 5.92 -24.43
N ASP A 406 23.71 6.18 -25.75
CA ASP A 406 24.49 7.27 -26.32
C ASP A 406 24.10 8.58 -25.63
N SER A 407 25.01 9.12 -24.83
CA SER A 407 24.80 10.35 -24.07
C SER A 407 24.60 11.60 -24.95
N SER A 408 24.87 11.50 -26.25
CA SER A 408 24.72 12.58 -27.22
C SER A 408 23.34 12.61 -27.89
N THR A 409 22.70 11.46 -28.04
CA THR A 409 21.41 11.34 -28.74
C THR A 409 20.26 10.89 -27.80
N GLY A 410 20.57 10.31 -26.66
CA GLY A 410 19.57 9.72 -25.75
C GLY A 410 18.91 8.45 -26.31
N GLU A 411 19.37 7.94 -27.44
CA GLU A 411 18.84 6.73 -28.08
C GLU A 411 19.61 5.49 -27.61
N LEU A 412 18.90 4.39 -27.44
CA LEU A 412 19.47 3.07 -27.21
C LEU A 412 20.18 2.61 -28.47
N GLU A 413 21.50 2.55 -28.46
CA GLU A 413 22.25 1.92 -29.55
C GLU A 413 22.05 0.40 -29.54
N TRP A 414 21.12 -0.06 -30.38
CA TRP A 414 20.86 -1.49 -30.60
C TRP A 414 21.95 -2.17 -31.45
N SER A 415 22.96 -1.44 -31.90
CA SER A 415 24.02 -1.92 -32.76
C SER A 415 24.93 -2.99 -32.17
N ASN A 416 24.91 -3.15 -30.83
CA ASN A 416 25.73 -4.15 -30.15
C ASN A 416 25.00 -5.48 -29.88
N PHE A 417 23.72 -5.61 -30.24
CA PHE A 417 23.02 -6.89 -30.20
C PHE A 417 23.40 -7.69 -31.45
N THR A 418 24.27 -8.69 -31.30
CA THR A 418 24.57 -9.67 -32.34
C THR A 418 23.33 -10.55 -32.57
N ASN A 419 23.28 -11.27 -33.71
CA ASN A 419 22.18 -12.20 -34.03
C ASN A 419 21.97 -13.32 -32.96
N ASP A 420 22.85 -13.41 -31.98
CA ASP A 420 22.77 -14.32 -30.83
C ASP A 420 22.17 -13.64 -29.57
N SER A 421 21.44 -12.55 -29.75
CA SER A 421 20.78 -11.82 -28.64
C SER A 421 19.76 -12.71 -27.92
N TYR A 422 19.95 -12.93 -26.63
CA TYR A 422 19.02 -13.65 -25.80
C TYR A 422 17.91 -12.70 -25.34
N VAL A 423 16.67 -13.12 -25.52
CA VAL A 423 15.53 -12.44 -24.89
C VAL A 423 15.44 -12.91 -23.44
N TYR A 424 15.67 -12.01 -22.50
CA TYR A 424 15.42 -12.29 -21.08
C TYR A 424 13.92 -12.18 -20.81
N VAL A 425 13.28 -13.29 -20.50
CA VAL A 425 11.90 -13.31 -20.04
C VAL A 425 11.91 -13.57 -18.55
N HIS A 426 11.56 -12.57 -17.76
CA HIS A 426 11.36 -12.73 -16.32
C HIS A 426 9.99 -13.36 -16.09
N PHE A 427 9.97 -14.61 -15.64
CA PHE A 427 8.77 -15.27 -15.15
C PHE A 427 8.75 -15.15 -13.63
N ASP A 428 7.84 -14.36 -13.11
CA ASP A 428 7.48 -14.44 -11.70
C ASP A 428 6.43 -15.56 -11.57
N ILE A 429 6.81 -16.66 -10.97
CA ILE A 429 5.86 -17.74 -10.64
C ILE A 429 5.14 -17.32 -9.38
N SER A 430 4.03 -16.62 -9.54
CA SER A 430 3.21 -16.07 -8.44
C SER A 430 2.63 -17.14 -7.50
N ASP A 431 2.66 -18.42 -7.85
CA ASP A 431 2.09 -19.53 -7.09
C ASP A 431 3.09 -20.67 -6.83
N ALA A 432 4.37 -20.35 -6.66
CA ALA A 432 5.40 -21.32 -6.30
C ALA A 432 5.33 -21.80 -4.83
N VAL A 433 4.29 -21.41 -4.09
CA VAL A 433 3.97 -22.03 -2.80
C VAL A 433 3.07 -23.22 -3.11
N PRO A 434 3.49 -24.46 -2.85
CA PRO A 434 2.64 -25.62 -3.05
C PRO A 434 1.38 -25.49 -2.19
N ASN A 435 0.21 -25.66 -2.83
CA ASN A 435 -1.07 -25.84 -2.15
C ASN A 435 -1.03 -27.03 -1.21
#